data_b894807eed04fc91e2a6866b6ab5f5c7
#
_entry.id   b894807eed04fc91e2a6866b6ab5f5c7
#
_cell.length_a   1.000
_cell.length_b   1.000
_cell.length_c   1.000
_cell.angle_alpha   90.00
_cell.angle_beta   90.00
_cell.angle_gamma   90.00
#
_symmetry.space_group_name_H-M   'P 1'
#
loop_
_entity.id
_entity.type
_entity.pdbx_description
1 polymer ?
#
loop_
_entity_poly.entity_id
_entity_poly.type
_entity_poly.pdbx_seq_one_letter_code
_entity_poly.pdbx_strand_id
1 'polypeptide(L)'
;MFTRVVEMTSKSGKSQELANIINEKGVPILKKQRGFVDEIVLVSSDESNRVLALSFWNTKEDAERYQREQYPAIHDTVRHLLETEPEIRTFDVHTSTTHKIAASKAA
;
A
#
# COMPACT_ATOMS: atom_id res chain seq x y z
N MET A 1 8.42 -4.98 -12.00
CA MET A 1 7.85 -4.13 -10.92
C MET A 1 6.97 -4.98 -10.01
N PHE A 2 7.08 -4.77 -8.75
CA PHE A 2 6.41 -5.55 -7.71
C PHE A 2 5.47 -4.65 -6.91
N THR A 3 4.31 -5.15 -6.51
CA THR A 3 3.35 -4.36 -5.72
C THR A 3 2.90 -5.12 -4.48
N ARG A 4 2.73 -4.37 -3.38
CA ARG A 4 2.09 -4.83 -2.15
C ARG A 4 0.73 -4.15 -2.07
N VAL A 5 -0.30 -4.94 -1.81
CA VAL A 5 -1.65 -4.45 -1.60
C VAL A 5 -2.02 -4.72 -0.15
N VAL A 6 -2.26 -3.67 0.61
CA VAL A 6 -2.72 -3.77 2.00
C VAL A 6 -4.20 -3.47 2.02
N GLU A 7 -5.01 -4.49 2.33
CA GLU A 7 -6.46 -4.33 2.44
C GLU A 7 -6.81 -4.06 3.90
N MET A 8 -7.49 -2.96 4.13
CA MET A 8 -7.84 -2.51 5.48
C MET A 8 -9.34 -2.29 5.61
N THR A 9 -9.87 -2.62 6.80
CA THR A 9 -11.23 -2.29 7.16
C THR A 9 -11.14 -1.32 8.34
N SER A 10 -11.59 -0.08 8.13
CA SER A 10 -11.58 0.92 9.19
C SER A 10 -12.74 0.71 10.14
N LYS A 11 -12.63 1.29 11.33
CA LYS A 11 -13.78 1.43 12.22
C LYS A 11 -14.82 2.30 11.52
N SER A 12 -16.07 2.16 11.93
CA SER A 12 -17.20 2.84 11.30
C SER A 12 -16.97 4.34 11.16
N GLY A 13 -17.10 4.84 9.92
CA GLY A 13 -16.95 6.26 9.60
C GLY A 13 -15.53 6.77 9.62
N LYS A 14 -14.51 5.90 9.70
CA LYS A 14 -13.11 6.30 9.82
C LYS A 14 -12.27 6.09 8.57
N SER A 15 -12.88 5.69 7.45
CA SER A 15 -12.09 5.39 6.24
C SER A 15 -11.33 6.60 5.70
N GLN A 16 -11.93 7.78 5.70
CA GLN A 16 -11.25 8.99 5.24
C GLN A 16 -10.11 9.38 6.17
N GLU A 17 -10.32 9.27 7.47
CA GLU A 17 -9.28 9.56 8.45
C GLU A 17 -8.11 8.58 8.30
N LEU A 18 -8.41 7.30 8.09
CA LEU A 18 -7.40 6.27 7.86
C LEU A 18 -6.58 6.61 6.61
N ALA A 19 -7.25 6.92 5.50
CA ALA A 19 -6.57 7.28 4.25
C ALA A 19 -5.69 8.53 4.44
N ASN A 20 -6.19 9.53 5.16
CA ASN A 20 -5.44 10.76 5.41
C ASN A 20 -4.18 10.50 6.23
N ILE A 21 -4.25 9.65 7.25
CA ILE A 21 -3.09 9.32 8.07
C ILE A 21 -2.06 8.52 7.26
N ILE A 22 -2.51 7.59 6.43
CA ILE A 22 -1.61 6.86 5.53
C ILE A 22 -0.84 7.86 4.65
N ASN A 23 -1.55 8.83 4.09
CA ASN A 23 -0.92 9.85 3.26
C ASN A 23 0.06 10.72 4.06
N GLU A 24 -0.34 11.19 5.23
CA GLU A 24 0.47 12.13 6.02
C GLU A 24 1.67 11.46 6.70
N LYS A 25 1.51 10.25 7.20
CA LYS A 25 2.52 9.56 8.01
C LYS A 25 3.25 8.46 7.25
N GLY A 26 2.56 7.76 6.34
CA GLY A 26 3.14 6.64 5.62
C GLY A 26 3.94 7.05 4.39
N VAL A 27 3.39 7.93 3.57
CA VAL A 27 4.03 8.33 2.31
C VAL A 27 5.40 8.96 2.51
N PRO A 28 5.62 9.87 3.48
CA PRO A 28 6.96 10.41 3.70
C PRO A 28 8.00 9.33 4.03
N ILE A 29 7.61 8.30 4.75
CA ILE A 29 8.50 7.16 5.07
C ILE A 29 8.76 6.36 3.80
N LEU A 30 7.72 6.06 3.02
CA LEU A 30 7.84 5.30 1.78
C LEU A 30 8.78 5.98 0.78
N LYS A 31 8.67 7.29 0.64
CA LYS A 31 9.50 8.05 -0.31
C LYS A 31 11.00 7.95 -0.02
N LYS A 32 11.37 7.61 1.20
CA LYS A 32 12.78 7.46 1.59
C LYS A 32 13.30 6.04 1.37
N GLN A 33 12.43 5.12 0.98
CA GLN A 33 12.82 3.72 0.86
C GLN A 33 13.46 3.43 -0.49
N ARG A 34 14.50 2.61 -0.44
CA ARG A 34 15.18 2.15 -1.66
C ARG A 34 14.20 1.31 -2.48
N GLY A 35 14.12 1.63 -3.77
CA GLY A 35 13.28 0.89 -4.71
C GLY A 35 11.81 1.28 -4.71
N PHE A 36 11.41 2.23 -3.88
CA PHE A 36 10.04 2.73 -3.89
C PHE A 36 9.74 3.46 -5.20
N VAL A 37 8.58 3.15 -5.80
CA VAL A 37 8.17 3.74 -7.07
C VAL A 37 6.94 4.63 -6.90
N ASP A 38 5.88 4.10 -6.29
CA ASP A 38 4.62 4.82 -6.21
C ASP A 38 3.74 4.25 -5.09
N GLU A 39 2.82 5.06 -4.61
CA GLU A 39 1.80 4.66 -3.64
C GLU A 39 0.45 5.15 -4.12
N ILE A 40 -0.55 4.27 -4.13
CA ILE A 40 -1.93 4.61 -4.44
C ILE A 40 -2.79 4.20 -3.26
N VAL A 41 -3.58 5.13 -2.74
CA VAL A 41 -4.53 4.84 -1.67
C VAL A 41 -5.93 4.95 -2.24
N LEU A 42 -6.70 3.87 -2.12
CA LEU A 42 -8.05 3.78 -2.63
C LEU A 42 -9.05 3.69 -1.47
N VAL A 43 -10.08 4.50 -1.53
CA VAL A 43 -11.20 4.42 -0.58
C VAL A 43 -12.40 3.89 -1.34
N SER A 44 -12.97 2.77 -0.87
CA SER A 44 -14.05 2.12 -1.59
C SER A 44 -15.29 3.01 -1.67
N SER A 45 -15.92 3.03 -2.85
CA SER A 45 -17.20 3.71 -3.05
C SER A 45 -18.39 2.77 -2.76
N ASP A 46 -18.17 1.47 -2.79
CA ASP A 46 -19.23 0.46 -2.63
C ASP A 46 -19.24 -0.18 -1.25
N GLU A 47 -18.06 -0.49 -0.73
CA GLU A 47 -17.92 -1.16 0.56
C GLU A 47 -17.48 -0.15 1.60
N SER A 48 -18.39 0.24 2.49
CA SER A 48 -18.06 1.17 3.57
C SER A 48 -16.90 0.63 4.38
N ASN A 49 -16.04 1.55 4.79
CA ASN A 49 -14.89 1.28 5.66
C ASN A 49 -13.75 0.48 5.01
N ARG A 50 -13.80 0.22 3.69
CA ARG A 50 -12.73 -0.48 3.00
C ARG A 50 -11.73 0.51 2.40
N VAL A 51 -10.45 0.32 2.72
CA VAL A 51 -9.34 1.14 2.20
C VAL A 51 -8.26 0.21 1.70
N LEU A 52 -7.73 0.48 0.51
CA LEU A 52 -6.60 -0.26 -0.04
C LEU A 52 -5.40 0.68 -0.17
N ALA A 53 -4.24 0.21 0.24
CA ALA A 53 -2.99 0.93 0.03
C ALA A 53 -2.10 0.07 -0.87
N LEU A 54 -1.81 0.57 -2.07
CA LEU A 54 -0.97 -0.13 -3.04
C LEU A 54 0.38 0.57 -3.11
N SER A 55 1.45 -0.14 -2.78
CA SER A 55 2.80 0.38 -2.96
C SER A 55 3.49 -0.39 -4.08
N PHE A 56 4.22 0.35 -4.91
CA PHE A 56 4.92 -0.21 -6.08
C PHE A 56 6.42 -0.09 -5.86
N TRP A 57 7.14 -1.15 -6.22
CA TRP A 57 8.56 -1.31 -5.93
C TRP A 57 9.31 -1.81 -7.16
N ASN A 58 10.57 -1.41 -7.28
CA ASN A 58 11.42 -1.90 -8.38
C ASN A 58 11.59 -3.42 -8.28
N THR A 59 11.80 -3.95 -7.07
CA THR A 59 12.02 -5.38 -6.86
C THR A 59 11.23 -5.89 -5.67
N LYS A 60 11.04 -7.20 -5.64
CA LYS A 60 10.43 -7.89 -4.50
C LYS A 60 11.25 -7.69 -3.23
N GLU A 61 12.58 -7.72 -3.36
CA GLU A 61 13.49 -7.59 -2.24
C GLU A 61 13.37 -6.22 -1.56
N ASP A 62 13.17 -5.17 -2.35
CA ASP A 62 12.96 -3.82 -1.80
C ASP A 62 11.67 -3.76 -1.00
N ALA A 63 10.60 -4.37 -1.53
CA ALA A 63 9.31 -4.43 -0.84
C ALA A 63 9.40 -5.23 0.46
N GLU A 64 10.10 -6.36 0.43
CA GLU A 64 10.27 -7.20 1.62
C GLU A 64 11.07 -6.49 2.70
N ARG A 65 12.08 -5.73 2.31
CA ARG A 65 12.87 -4.92 3.26
C ARG A 65 11.98 -3.89 3.95
N TYR A 66 11.16 -3.19 3.18
CA TYR A 66 10.20 -2.23 3.73
C TYR A 66 9.22 -2.90 4.69
N GLN A 67 8.67 -4.04 4.30
CA GLN A 67 7.73 -4.81 5.12
C GLN A 67 8.34 -5.14 6.48
N ARG A 68 9.60 -5.52 6.49
CA ARG A 68 10.30 -5.94 7.69
C ARG A 68 10.72 -4.77 8.57
N GLU A 69 11.23 -3.70 7.95
CA GLU A 69 11.90 -2.63 8.68
C GLU A 69 11.00 -1.44 9.01
N GLN A 70 10.04 -1.10 8.16
CA GLN A 70 9.25 0.12 8.29
C GLN A 70 7.77 -0.10 8.53
N TYR A 71 7.19 -1.09 7.88
CA TYR A 71 5.75 -1.31 7.94
C TYR A 71 5.20 -1.48 9.36
N PRO A 72 5.87 -2.17 10.29
CA PRO A 72 5.33 -2.32 11.64
C PRO A 72 5.03 -1.00 12.34
N ALA A 73 5.89 0.00 12.17
CA ALA A 73 5.68 1.32 12.76
C ALA A 73 4.49 2.04 12.13
N ILE A 74 4.31 1.90 10.81
CA ILE A 74 3.18 2.49 10.10
C ILE A 74 1.88 1.82 10.55
N HIS A 75 1.89 0.51 10.67
CA HIS A 75 0.74 -0.25 11.15
C HIS A 75 0.35 0.21 12.57
N ASP A 76 1.32 0.39 13.46
CA ASP A 76 1.06 0.88 14.80
C ASP A 76 0.40 2.26 14.79
N THR A 77 0.81 3.12 13.87
CA THR A 77 0.28 4.48 13.75
C THR A 77 -1.22 4.48 13.40
N VAL A 78 -1.68 3.50 12.60
CA VAL A 78 -3.07 3.45 12.14
C VAL A 78 -3.93 2.42 12.89
N ARG A 79 -3.34 1.63 13.78
CA ARG A 79 -4.02 0.52 14.45
C ARG A 79 -5.34 0.93 15.10
N HIS A 80 -5.37 2.10 15.74
CA HIS A 80 -6.56 2.57 16.45
C HIS A 80 -7.75 2.86 15.53
N LEU A 81 -7.51 2.97 14.22
CA LEU A 81 -8.56 3.21 13.23
C LEU A 81 -9.02 1.92 12.54
N LEU A 82 -8.36 0.79 12.80
CA LEU A 82 -8.65 -0.47 12.13
C LEU A 82 -9.65 -1.30 12.93
N GLU A 83 -10.61 -1.87 12.22
CA GLU A 83 -11.57 -2.81 12.80
C GLU A 83 -10.96 -4.20 12.92
N THR A 84 -10.15 -4.59 11.93
CA THR A 84 -9.50 -5.90 11.87
C THR A 84 -8.05 -5.74 11.47
N GLU A 85 -7.26 -6.81 11.60
CA GLU A 85 -5.89 -6.82 11.10
C GLU A 85 -5.90 -6.69 9.56
N PRO A 86 -4.98 -5.89 8.99
CA PRO A 86 -4.90 -5.76 7.54
C PRO A 86 -4.52 -7.08 6.88
N GLU A 87 -5.04 -7.29 5.67
CA GLU A 87 -4.61 -8.39 4.82
C GLU A 87 -3.61 -7.86 3.81
N ILE A 88 -2.46 -8.53 3.69
CA ILE A 88 -1.42 -8.10 2.78
C ILE A 88 -1.29 -9.13 1.66
N ARG A 89 -1.34 -8.64 0.42
CA ARG A 89 -1.16 -9.46 -0.78
C ARG A 89 -0.09 -8.83 -1.64
N THR A 90 0.60 -9.66 -2.39
CA THR A 90 1.67 -9.19 -3.26
C THR A 90 1.45 -9.72 -4.67
N PHE A 91 1.87 -8.92 -5.65
CA PHE A 91 1.71 -9.25 -7.06
C PHE A 91 2.88 -8.72 -7.86
N ASP A 92 3.19 -9.41 -8.95
CA ASP A 92 4.04 -8.82 -9.97
C ASP A 92 3.16 -7.98 -10.88
N VAL A 93 3.65 -6.82 -11.29
CA VAL A 93 2.90 -5.98 -12.21
C VAL A 93 3.05 -6.54 -13.61
N HIS A 94 1.95 -7.05 -14.15
CA HIS A 94 1.92 -7.61 -15.50
C HIS A 94 2.02 -6.50 -16.57
N THR A 95 1.27 -5.44 -16.39
CA THR A 95 1.18 -4.35 -17.36
C THR A 95 0.87 -3.05 -16.65
N SER A 96 1.49 -1.96 -17.07
CA SER A 96 1.17 -0.63 -16.58
C SER A 96 1.49 0.40 -17.65
N THR A 97 0.51 1.21 -18.03
CA THR A 97 0.74 2.29 -18.98
C THR A 97 1.50 3.45 -18.33
N THR A 98 1.19 3.73 -17.06
CA THR A 98 1.85 4.80 -16.31
C THR A 98 3.32 4.51 -16.10
N HIS A 99 3.66 3.28 -15.75
CA HIS A 99 5.04 2.87 -15.49
C HIS A 99 5.69 2.22 -16.71
N LYS A 100 5.01 2.22 -17.85
CA LYS A 100 5.51 1.73 -19.13
C LYS A 100 5.95 0.28 -19.12
N ILE A 101 5.17 -0.55 -18.44
CA ILE A 101 5.39 -2.00 -18.39
C ILE A 101 4.42 -2.64 -19.38
N ALA A 102 4.94 -3.34 -20.38
CA ALA A 102 4.13 -4.03 -21.37
C ALA A 102 4.03 -5.51 -21.04
N ALA A 103 2.85 -6.10 -21.24
CA ALA A 103 2.60 -7.51 -20.98
C ALA A 103 3.56 -8.43 -21.75
N SER A 104 3.83 -8.10 -23.01
CA SER A 104 4.72 -8.88 -23.87
C SER A 104 6.16 -8.88 -23.39
N LYS A 105 6.54 -8.00 -22.49
CA LYS A 105 7.90 -7.91 -21.96
C LYS A 105 8.07 -8.70 -20.67
N ALA A 106 7.01 -9.26 -20.15
CA ALA A 106 7.04 -9.98 -18.88
C ALA A 106 7.67 -11.37 -19.00
N ALA A 107 7.88 -11.82 -20.19
CA ALA A 107 8.49 -13.13 -20.42
C ALA A 107 9.99 -13.12 -20.18
#